data_e6d4d54c8734254df5fce547af9d7529
#
_entry.id   e6d4d54c8734254df5fce547af9d7529
#
_cell.length_a   1.000
_cell.length_b   1.000
_cell.length_c   1.000
_cell.angle_alpha   90.00
_cell.angle_beta   90.00
_cell.angle_gamma   90.00
#
_symmetry.space_group_name_H-M   'P 1'
#
loop_
_entity.id
_entity.type
_entity.pdbx_description
1 polymer ?
#
loop_
_entity_poly.entity_id
_entity_poly.type
_entity_poly.pdbx_seq_one_letter_code
_entity_poly.pdbx_strand_id
1 'polypeptide(L)'
;MTTVTPGLRLRFLGFFGPQKPPATVTFGTGLNVIYGASNTGKSFIVEAIDFMLGGKPPLRDIPERVGYDLVLLGLETLDGKSFTLWRSIDGGGFRLYEDLHQTPPTNEIPYTQLDEKHSDKNNTNLSSFLLDLCSLGGCHERCNSDPHPTPEIRSRG
;
A
#
# COMPACT_ATOMS: atom_id res chain seq x y z
N MET A 1 4.68 27.50 5.30
CA MET A 1 3.82 26.35 5.00
C MET A 1 4.60 25.39 4.11
N THR A 2 4.94 24.25 4.63
CA THR A 2 5.54 23.19 3.82
C THR A 2 4.43 22.54 2.99
N THR A 3 4.40 22.81 1.71
CA THR A 3 3.51 22.12 0.77
C THR A 3 3.98 20.66 0.71
N VAL A 4 3.25 19.77 1.35
CA VAL A 4 3.50 18.34 1.21
C VAL A 4 3.14 17.99 -0.23
N THR A 5 4.14 17.63 -1.01
CA THR A 5 3.91 17.15 -2.38
C THR A 5 3.34 15.74 -2.28
N PRO A 6 2.09 15.51 -2.74
CA PRO A 6 1.51 14.17 -2.71
C PRO A 6 2.25 13.25 -3.67
N GLY A 7 2.46 12.01 -3.27
CA GLY A 7 3.05 11.01 -4.15
C GLY A 7 3.66 9.83 -3.42
N LEU A 8 3.75 8.73 -4.14
CA LEU A 8 4.34 7.48 -3.70
C LEU A 8 5.44 7.05 -4.68
N ARG A 9 6.49 6.49 -4.12
CA ARG A 9 7.57 5.83 -4.86
C ARG A 9 7.57 4.35 -4.54
N LEU A 10 7.72 3.53 -5.56
CA LEU A 10 8.06 2.12 -5.39
C LEU A 10 9.55 2.03 -5.04
N ARG A 11 9.88 1.27 -4.01
CA ARG A 11 11.27 1.10 -3.58
C ARG A 11 11.75 -0.34 -3.71
N PHE A 12 10.86 -1.29 -3.55
CA PHE A 12 11.21 -2.69 -3.50
C PHE A 12 10.02 -3.57 -3.90
N LEU A 13 10.26 -4.61 -4.67
CA LEU A 13 9.34 -5.72 -4.90
C LEU A 13 10.11 -7.02 -4.68
N GLY A 14 9.57 -7.93 -3.88
CA GLY A 14 10.22 -9.20 -3.60
C GLY A 14 9.25 -10.34 -3.46
N PHE A 15 9.62 -11.50 -4.00
CA PHE A 15 8.93 -12.78 -3.85
C PHE A 15 9.74 -13.67 -2.94
N PHE A 16 9.08 -14.31 -1.99
CA PHE A 16 9.70 -15.14 -0.98
C PHE A 16 8.95 -16.45 -0.82
N GLY A 17 9.69 -17.52 -0.53
CA GLY A 17 9.14 -18.83 -0.26
C GLY A 17 10.18 -19.71 0.42
N PRO A 18 9.76 -20.81 1.08
CA PRO A 18 10.64 -21.60 1.95
C PRO A 18 11.72 -22.40 1.20
N GLN A 19 11.52 -22.65 -0.08
CA GLN A 19 12.38 -23.53 -0.86
C GLN A 19 13.04 -22.86 -2.07
N LYS A 20 12.91 -21.54 -2.20
CA LYS A 20 13.50 -20.79 -3.29
C LYS A 20 14.29 -19.59 -2.78
N PRO A 21 15.38 -19.24 -3.47
CA PRO A 21 16.04 -17.96 -3.21
C PRO A 21 15.07 -16.81 -3.51
N PRO A 22 15.12 -15.71 -2.75
CA PRO A 22 14.30 -14.54 -3.01
C PRO A 22 14.49 -14.02 -4.44
N ALA A 23 13.38 -13.66 -5.10
CA ALA A 23 13.40 -12.94 -6.36
C ALA A 23 13.01 -11.49 -6.09
N THR A 24 13.96 -10.56 -6.27
CA THR A 24 13.78 -9.18 -5.82
C THR A 24 14.12 -8.16 -6.91
N VAL A 25 13.40 -7.04 -6.88
CA VAL A 25 13.66 -5.85 -7.70
C VAL A 25 13.69 -4.63 -6.78
N THR A 26 14.75 -3.84 -6.87
CA THR A 26 14.87 -2.55 -6.18
C THR A 26 14.65 -1.41 -7.16
N PHE A 27 13.94 -0.38 -6.70
CA PHE A 27 13.65 0.81 -7.49
C PHE A 27 14.39 2.02 -6.91
N GLY A 28 15.03 2.79 -7.77
CA GLY A 28 15.62 4.08 -7.42
C GLY A 28 14.56 5.18 -7.26
N THR A 29 14.99 6.35 -6.82
CA THR A 29 14.09 7.50 -6.59
C THR A 29 13.67 8.23 -7.85
N GLY A 30 14.38 8.01 -8.96
CA GLY A 30 14.13 8.61 -10.27
C GLY A 30 13.43 7.67 -11.24
N LEU A 31 13.74 7.83 -12.52
CA LEU A 31 13.27 6.94 -13.59
C LEU A 31 13.87 5.54 -13.42
N ASN A 32 13.00 4.54 -13.41
CA ASN A 32 13.39 3.14 -13.41
C ASN A 32 13.01 2.50 -14.75
N VAL A 33 13.95 1.87 -15.40
CA VAL A 33 13.74 1.19 -16.69
C VAL A 33 14.03 -0.29 -16.54
N ILE A 34 13.03 -1.12 -16.81
CA ILE A 34 13.15 -2.58 -16.81
C ILE A 34 13.24 -3.04 -18.27
N TYR A 35 14.37 -3.59 -18.64
CA TYR A 35 14.61 -4.06 -20.02
C TYR A 35 15.10 -5.52 -20.01
N GLY A 36 14.98 -6.18 -21.13
CA GLY A 36 15.38 -7.56 -21.32
C GLY A 36 14.67 -8.22 -22.50
N ALA A 37 15.06 -9.44 -22.84
CA ALA A 37 14.43 -10.23 -23.89
C ALA A 37 12.95 -10.51 -23.62
N SER A 38 12.22 -10.98 -24.63
CA SER A 38 10.83 -11.43 -24.43
C SER A 38 10.80 -12.60 -23.44
N ASN A 39 9.69 -12.72 -22.71
CA ASN A 39 9.44 -13.78 -21.71
C ASN A 39 10.42 -13.80 -20.51
N THR A 40 10.99 -12.67 -20.12
CA THR A 40 11.88 -12.54 -18.96
C THR A 40 11.19 -12.00 -17.70
N GLY A 41 9.87 -12.12 -17.61
CA GLY A 41 9.11 -11.71 -16.41
C GLY A 41 8.81 -10.22 -16.28
N LYS A 42 9.14 -9.37 -17.27
CA LYS A 42 8.89 -7.92 -17.20
C LYS A 42 7.42 -7.58 -16.96
N SER A 43 6.51 -8.17 -17.72
CA SER A 43 5.07 -7.98 -17.56
C SER A 43 4.58 -8.50 -16.21
N PHE A 44 5.18 -9.57 -15.71
CA PHE A 44 4.85 -10.13 -14.41
C PHE A 44 5.20 -9.18 -13.25
N ILE A 45 6.28 -8.41 -13.37
CA ILE A 45 6.63 -7.37 -12.40
C ILE A 45 5.52 -6.32 -12.31
N VAL A 46 5.01 -5.85 -13.46
CA VAL A 46 3.91 -4.87 -13.49
C VAL A 46 2.62 -5.45 -12.90
N GLU A 47 2.29 -6.71 -13.26
CA GLU A 47 1.14 -7.42 -12.70
C GLU A 47 1.26 -7.62 -11.19
N ALA A 48 2.46 -7.91 -10.69
CA ALA A 48 2.72 -8.06 -9.27
C ALA A 48 2.57 -6.73 -8.50
N ILE A 49 3.00 -5.63 -9.08
CA ILE A 49 2.78 -4.29 -8.51
C ILE A 49 1.29 -3.99 -8.45
N ASP A 50 0.54 -4.22 -9.54
CA ASP A 50 -0.92 -4.04 -9.57
C ASP A 50 -1.60 -4.91 -8.50
N PHE A 51 -1.24 -6.19 -8.42
CA PHE A 51 -1.73 -7.11 -7.39
C PHE A 51 -1.47 -6.61 -5.96
N MET A 52 -0.27 -6.07 -5.70
CA MET A 52 0.10 -5.52 -4.39
C MET A 52 -0.57 -4.18 -4.09
N LEU A 53 -1.04 -3.47 -5.09
CA LEU A 53 -1.82 -2.23 -4.96
C LEU A 53 -3.34 -2.46 -4.97
N GLY A 54 -3.78 -3.70 -4.81
CA GLY A 54 -5.20 -4.06 -4.68
C GLY A 54 -5.83 -4.63 -5.94
N GLY A 55 -5.04 -4.96 -6.96
CA GLY A 55 -5.49 -5.66 -8.15
C GLY A 55 -6.08 -7.04 -7.82
N LYS A 56 -6.87 -7.59 -8.74
CA LYS A 56 -7.61 -8.83 -8.53
C LYS A 56 -6.69 -10.03 -8.31
N PRO A 57 -6.92 -10.84 -7.28
CA PRO A 57 -6.24 -12.12 -7.11
C PRO A 57 -6.87 -13.21 -8.02
N PRO A 58 -6.16 -14.32 -8.23
CA PRO A 58 -4.76 -14.54 -7.86
C PRO A 58 -3.81 -13.87 -8.84
N LEU A 59 -2.56 -13.71 -8.41
CA LEU A 59 -1.48 -13.34 -9.32
C LEU A 59 -1.33 -14.43 -10.39
N ARG A 60 -1.07 -14.03 -11.66
CA ARG A 60 -0.99 -14.94 -12.80
C ARG A 60 -0.10 -16.16 -12.50
N ASP A 61 -0.59 -17.34 -12.82
CA ASP A 61 0.15 -18.58 -12.66
C ASP A 61 1.18 -18.73 -13.79
N ILE A 62 2.46 -18.68 -13.40
CA ILE A 62 3.61 -18.89 -14.28
C ILE A 62 4.54 -19.92 -13.61
N PRO A 63 5.30 -20.71 -14.40
CA PRO A 63 6.19 -21.73 -13.83
C PRO A 63 7.19 -21.18 -12.81
N GLU A 64 7.67 -19.96 -13.01
CA GLU A 64 8.63 -19.28 -12.15
C GLU A 64 8.07 -18.96 -10.77
N ARG A 65 6.73 -18.84 -10.64
CA ARG A 65 6.01 -18.58 -9.39
C ARG A 65 6.07 -19.76 -8.41
N VAL A 66 6.23 -20.98 -8.91
CA VAL A 66 6.22 -22.20 -8.08
C VAL A 66 7.30 -22.11 -6.99
N GLY A 67 6.92 -22.29 -5.73
CA GLY A 67 7.80 -22.26 -4.56
C GLY A 67 7.89 -20.88 -3.87
N TYR A 68 7.16 -19.88 -4.35
CA TYR A 68 6.96 -18.61 -3.67
C TYR A 68 5.59 -18.58 -3.00
N ASP A 69 5.53 -18.07 -1.76
CA ASP A 69 4.32 -18.03 -0.93
C ASP A 69 3.82 -16.61 -0.69
N LEU A 70 4.73 -15.64 -0.75
CA LEU A 70 4.40 -14.27 -0.39
C LEU A 70 5.12 -13.23 -1.24
N VAL A 71 4.54 -12.06 -1.29
CA VAL A 71 5.07 -10.87 -1.97
C VAL A 71 5.22 -9.74 -0.97
N LEU A 72 6.34 -9.01 -1.04
CA LEU A 72 6.57 -7.75 -0.35
C LEU A 72 6.63 -6.61 -1.37
N LEU A 73 5.96 -5.51 -1.07
CA LEU A 73 6.07 -4.26 -1.82
C LEU A 73 6.51 -3.14 -0.88
N GLY A 74 7.69 -2.61 -1.10
CA GLY A 74 8.21 -1.44 -0.40
C GLY A 74 7.79 -0.14 -1.06
N LEU A 75 7.21 0.76 -0.28
CA LEU A 75 6.70 2.06 -0.67
C LEU A 75 7.40 3.16 0.12
N GLU A 76 7.58 4.31 -0.49
CA GLU A 76 8.10 5.51 0.17
C GLU A 76 7.28 6.72 -0.27
N THR A 77 6.87 7.54 0.68
CA THR A 77 6.25 8.84 0.41
C THR A 77 7.31 9.86 0.01
N LEU A 78 6.89 10.94 -0.65
CA LEU A 78 7.84 11.99 -1.05
C LEU A 78 8.43 12.77 0.13
N ASP A 79 7.81 12.70 1.30
CA ASP A 79 8.34 13.25 2.57
C ASP A 79 9.25 12.26 3.33
N GLY A 80 9.54 11.09 2.74
CA GLY A 80 10.56 10.15 3.22
C GLY A 80 10.07 9.08 4.20
N LYS A 81 8.76 8.93 4.41
CA LYS A 81 8.21 7.82 5.19
C LYS A 81 8.18 6.56 4.36
N SER A 82 8.61 5.45 4.92
CA SER A 82 8.66 4.16 4.25
C SER A 82 7.68 3.18 4.85
N PHE A 83 7.15 2.29 4.00
CA PHE A 83 6.19 1.25 4.38
C PHE A 83 6.46 -0.02 3.58
N THR A 84 6.08 -1.15 4.14
CA THR A 84 6.12 -2.43 3.44
C THR A 84 4.75 -3.10 3.51
N LEU A 85 4.18 -3.37 2.36
CA LEU A 85 3.01 -4.22 2.22
C LEU A 85 3.45 -5.68 2.06
N TRP A 86 2.83 -6.56 2.81
CA TRP A 86 2.97 -8.01 2.73
C TRP A 86 1.64 -8.61 2.27
N ARG A 87 1.67 -9.51 1.32
CA ARG A 87 0.49 -10.26 0.85
C ARG A 87 0.87 -11.69 0.48
N SER A 88 -0.02 -12.65 0.77
CA SER A 88 0.11 -13.99 0.21
C SER A 88 0.00 -13.94 -1.30
N ILE A 89 0.77 -14.77 -2.01
CA ILE A 89 0.74 -14.83 -3.47
C ILE A 89 -0.63 -15.27 -4.02
N ASP A 90 -1.42 -15.96 -3.22
CA ASP A 90 -2.77 -16.40 -3.56
C ASP A 90 -3.86 -15.34 -3.31
N GLY A 91 -3.50 -14.20 -2.73
CA GLY A 91 -4.40 -13.09 -2.43
C GLY A 91 -4.75 -13.01 -0.95
N GLY A 92 -5.91 -12.43 -0.65
CA GLY A 92 -6.36 -12.13 0.71
C GLY A 92 -5.94 -10.75 1.18
N GLY A 93 -6.08 -10.48 2.47
CA GLY A 93 -5.74 -9.20 3.08
C GLY A 93 -4.25 -8.92 3.07
N PHE A 94 -3.92 -7.70 3.45
CA PHE A 94 -2.54 -7.22 3.52
C PHE A 94 -2.08 -7.06 4.96
N ARG A 95 -0.77 -7.18 5.17
CA ARG A 95 -0.12 -6.70 6.40
C ARG A 95 0.73 -5.49 6.04
N LEU A 96 0.50 -4.40 6.74
CA LEU A 96 1.27 -3.16 6.60
C LEU A 96 2.29 -3.08 7.73
N TYR A 97 3.54 -2.99 7.37
CA TYR A 97 4.65 -2.72 8.28
C TYR A 97 5.15 -1.30 8.08
N GLU A 98 5.51 -0.64 9.16
CA GLU A 98 6.31 0.57 9.12
C GLU A 98 7.73 0.22 8.68
N ASP A 99 8.42 1.17 8.05
CA ASP A 99 9.74 1.02 7.46
C ASP A 99 9.82 0.12 6.21
N LEU A 100 10.97 0.16 5.56
CA LEU A 100 11.26 -0.59 4.34
C LEU A 100 11.93 -1.93 4.70
N HIS A 101 11.17 -3.00 4.59
CA HIS A 101 11.67 -4.36 4.77
C HIS A 101 11.98 -5.00 3.43
N GLN A 102 13.21 -5.49 3.25
CA GLN A 102 13.65 -6.22 2.06
C GLN A 102 13.67 -7.74 2.26
N THR A 103 13.29 -8.17 3.45
CA THR A 103 13.09 -9.57 3.81
C THR A 103 11.78 -9.72 4.57
N PRO A 104 11.13 -10.88 4.56
CA PRO A 104 9.89 -11.07 5.31
C PRO A 104 10.08 -10.74 6.79
N PRO A 105 9.29 -9.79 7.32
CA PRO A 105 9.36 -9.46 8.74
C PRO A 105 9.02 -10.66 9.62
N THR A 106 9.69 -10.78 10.76
CA THR A 106 9.38 -11.81 11.75
C THR A 106 8.04 -11.51 12.44
N ASN A 107 7.44 -12.52 13.07
CA ASN A 107 6.17 -12.37 13.78
C ASN A 107 6.25 -11.40 14.99
N GLU A 108 7.45 -11.00 15.39
CA GLU A 108 7.67 -10.05 16.49
C GLU A 108 7.49 -8.59 16.05
N ILE A 109 7.59 -8.33 14.74
CA ILE A 109 7.44 -6.97 14.20
C ILE A 109 5.94 -6.65 14.11
N PRO A 110 5.48 -5.56 14.75
CA PRO A 110 4.08 -5.18 14.71
C PRO A 110 3.66 -4.79 13.28
N TYR A 111 2.43 -5.11 12.93
CA TYR A 111 1.84 -4.76 11.65
C TYR A 111 0.37 -4.34 11.82
N THR A 112 -0.11 -3.58 10.85
CA THR A 112 -1.54 -3.27 10.72
C THR A 112 -2.15 -4.17 9.66
N GLN A 113 -3.25 -4.84 10.01
CA GLN A 113 -4.01 -5.62 9.03
C GLN A 113 -4.85 -4.69 8.17
N LEU A 114 -4.75 -4.83 6.84
CA LEU A 114 -5.58 -4.10 5.88
C LEU A 114 -6.43 -5.07 5.09
N ASP A 115 -7.71 -4.73 4.94
CA ASP A 115 -8.64 -5.50 4.15
C ASP A 115 -8.40 -5.29 2.65
N GLU A 116 -8.60 -6.35 1.86
CA GLU A 116 -8.54 -6.31 0.40
C GLU A 116 -9.71 -5.50 -0.20
N LYS A 117 -10.89 -5.63 0.41
CA LYS A 117 -12.11 -4.99 -0.10
C LYS A 117 -12.23 -3.57 0.41
N HIS A 118 -12.49 -2.65 -0.51
CA HIS A 118 -12.88 -1.29 -0.13
C HIS A 118 -14.22 -1.31 0.63
N SER A 119 -14.28 -0.59 1.73
CA SER A 119 -15.48 -0.39 2.53
C SER A 119 -15.53 1.04 3.04
N ASP A 120 -16.60 1.75 2.72
CA ASP A 120 -16.83 3.12 3.21
C ASP A 120 -17.06 3.17 4.73
N LYS A 121 -17.36 2.01 5.33
CA LYS A 121 -17.63 1.88 6.77
C LYS A 121 -16.39 1.57 7.60
N ASN A 122 -15.29 1.19 6.97
CA ASN A 122 -14.08 0.77 7.64
C ASN A 122 -12.86 1.33 6.92
N ASN A 123 -12.09 2.19 7.59
CA ASN A 123 -10.89 2.81 7.06
C ASN A 123 -9.66 1.88 7.12
N THR A 124 -9.81 0.65 7.59
CA THR A 124 -8.74 -0.37 7.65
C THR A 124 -8.65 -1.17 6.37
N ASN A 125 -8.72 -0.52 5.23
CA ASN A 125 -8.56 -1.14 3.92
C ASN A 125 -7.40 -0.49 3.15
N LEU A 126 -6.84 -1.24 2.21
CA LEU A 126 -5.70 -0.79 1.41
C LEU A 126 -5.98 0.50 0.65
N SER A 127 -7.18 0.65 0.08
CA SER A 127 -7.53 1.85 -0.70
C SER A 127 -7.51 3.11 0.15
N SER A 128 -8.09 3.07 1.35
CA SER A 128 -8.05 4.20 2.29
C SER A 128 -6.62 4.55 2.69
N PHE A 129 -5.81 3.54 3.00
CA PHE A 129 -4.40 3.75 3.32
C PHE A 129 -3.62 4.43 2.18
N LEU A 130 -3.78 3.96 0.94
CA LEU A 130 -3.10 4.55 -0.21
C LEU A 130 -3.58 5.97 -0.52
N LEU A 131 -4.88 6.25 -0.36
CA LEU A 131 -5.44 7.60 -0.52
C LEU A 131 -4.86 8.56 0.52
N ASP A 132 -4.76 8.14 1.78
CA ASP A 132 -4.16 8.93 2.84
C ASP A 132 -2.68 9.23 2.58
N LEU A 133 -1.91 8.24 2.13
CA LEU A 133 -0.51 8.42 1.74
C LEU A 133 -0.32 9.39 0.57
N CYS A 134 -1.23 9.36 -0.40
CA CYS A 134 -1.19 10.27 -1.54
C CYS A 134 -1.76 11.66 -1.23
N SER A 135 -2.14 11.94 0.02
CA SER A 135 -2.83 13.18 0.44
C SER A 135 -4.12 13.47 -0.34
N LEU A 136 -4.70 12.45 -0.95
CA LEU A 136 -6.00 12.53 -1.63
C LEU A 136 -7.16 12.23 -0.66
N GLY A 137 -6.87 11.67 0.53
CA GLY A 137 -7.82 11.38 1.60
C GLY A 137 -8.15 12.57 2.52
N GLY A 138 -7.50 13.72 2.33
CA GLY A 138 -7.61 14.89 3.20
C GLY A 138 -8.92 15.68 3.15
N CYS A 139 -9.99 15.16 2.58
CA CYS A 139 -11.32 15.78 2.57
C CYS A 139 -12.34 15.13 3.53
N HIS A 140 -11.89 14.36 4.50
CA HIS A 140 -12.72 13.95 5.63
C HIS A 140 -12.35 14.73 6.91
N GLU A 141 -12.17 16.03 6.79
CA GLU A 141 -12.35 16.88 7.97
C GLU A 141 -13.84 16.83 8.32
N ARG A 142 -14.06 16.22 9.47
CA ARG A 142 -15.27 16.28 10.26
C ARG A 142 -16.00 17.60 10.08
N CYS A 143 -17.15 17.60 9.42
CA CYS A 143 -18.19 18.55 9.73
C CYS A 143 -18.58 18.31 11.20
N ASN A 144 -17.83 18.87 12.12
CA ASN A 144 -18.31 19.17 13.44
C ASN A 144 -19.29 20.32 13.22
N SER A 145 -20.56 19.97 13.07
CA SER A 145 -21.65 20.91 13.24
C SER A 145 -21.63 21.34 14.69
N ASP A 146 -20.98 22.47 14.96
CA ASP A 146 -21.20 23.22 16.18
C ASP A 146 -22.70 23.56 16.21
N PRO A 147 -23.41 23.24 17.29
CA PRO A 147 -24.76 23.73 17.46
C PRO A 147 -24.71 25.25 17.60
N HIS A 148 -25.27 25.94 16.64
CA HIS A 148 -25.52 27.36 16.71
C HIS A 148 -26.21 27.69 18.06
N PRO A 149 -25.70 28.63 18.83
CA PRO A 149 -26.45 29.16 19.96
C PRO A 149 -27.68 29.90 19.45
N THR A 150 -28.83 29.44 19.86
CA THR A 150 -30.13 30.08 19.63
C THR A 150 -30.10 31.46 20.23
N PRO A 151 -30.46 32.55 19.51
CA PRO A 151 -30.57 33.86 20.10
C PRO A 151 -31.78 33.92 21.06
N GLU A 152 -31.53 34.16 22.32
CA GLU A 152 -32.57 34.49 23.29
C GLU A 152 -33.29 35.79 22.86
N ILE A 153 -34.56 35.65 22.53
CA ILE A 153 -35.48 36.76 22.35
C ILE A 153 -35.84 37.27 23.76
N ARG A 154 -35.21 38.36 24.19
CA ARG A 154 -35.69 39.13 25.35
C ARG A 154 -36.96 39.85 24.95
N SER A 155 -38.11 39.37 25.43
CA SER A 155 -39.34 40.13 25.48
C SER A 155 -39.20 41.21 26.56
N ARG A 156 -39.23 42.47 26.15
CA ARG A 156 -39.55 43.61 27.05
C ARG A 156 -41.05 43.73 27.10
N GLY A 157 -41.58 43.51 28.29
CA GLY A 157 -42.88 44.01 28.73
C GLY A 157 -42.65 45.30 29.53
#